data_6893c625d9ed5f8240622075b06e14b5
#
_entry.id   6893c625d9ed5f8240622075b06e14b5
#
_cell.length_a   1.000
_cell.length_b   1.000
_cell.length_c   1.000
_cell.angle_alpha   90.00
_cell.angle_beta   90.00
_cell.angle_gamma   90.00
#
_symmetry.space_group_name_H-M   'P 1'
#
loop_
_entity.id
_entity.type
_entity.pdbx_description
1 polymer ?
#
loop_
_entity_poly.entity_id
_entity_poly.type
_entity_poly.pdbx_seq_one_letter_code
_entity_poly.pdbx_strand_id
1 'polypeptide(L)'
;MTRGAGKEGLSRRHRFSGPGGYSAVMKGSRKYRGRTAILHVIPGNSPVSRFGLAVAKRLARRSVDRNRIKRLAREVFRRHAVKMKGLDLVIALRQPLPAGFEAEWVAEVGGLLVQACDGQ
;
A
#
# COMPACT_ATOMS: atom_id res chain seq x y z
N MET A 1 -6.15 14.01 -17.06
CA MET A 1 -6.41 13.79 -16.51
C MET A 1 -7.00 13.26 -15.95
N THR A 2 -7.18 13.34 -15.64
CA THR A 2 -7.64 12.91 -15.08
C THR A 2 -8.49 12.86 -14.70
N ARG A 3 -9.08 12.68 -14.79
CA ARG A 3 -9.87 12.63 -14.42
C ARG A 3 -10.22 12.21 -13.45
N GLY A 4 -10.71 11.95 -13.35
CA GLY A 4 -11.21 11.47 -12.19
C GLY A 4 -10.28 11.48 -11.21
N ALA A 5 -9.44 11.74 -11.72
CA ALA A 5 -8.38 11.76 -10.93
C ALA A 5 -8.61 12.56 -9.78
N GLY A 6 -8.10 12.37 -8.81
CA GLY A 6 -8.10 13.17 -7.69
C GLY A 6 -9.36 13.29 -6.95
N LYS A 7 -10.39 12.72 -7.46
CA LYS A 7 -11.55 12.82 -6.75
C LYS A 7 -11.44 12.04 -5.55
N GLU A 8 -11.78 10.86 -5.59
CA GLU A 8 -11.87 10.07 -4.45
C GLU A 8 -10.80 9.08 -4.33
N GLY A 9 -10.18 8.64 -5.33
CA GLY A 9 -9.14 7.65 -5.30
C GLY A 9 -7.78 8.26 -5.33
N LEU A 10 -6.77 7.43 -5.35
CA LEU A 10 -5.41 7.86 -5.57
C LEU A 10 -5.24 8.24 -7.03
N SER A 11 -4.52 9.31 -7.30
CA SER A 11 -4.16 9.62 -8.67
C SER A 11 -3.17 8.59 -9.18
N ARG A 12 -3.01 8.51 -10.51
CA ARG A 12 -2.12 7.53 -11.10
C ARG A 12 -0.70 7.65 -10.62
N ARG A 13 -0.24 8.85 -10.34
CA ARG A 13 1.15 9.03 -9.91
C ARG A 13 1.40 8.50 -8.51
N HIS A 14 0.34 8.16 -7.77
CA HIS A 14 0.48 7.58 -6.44
C HIS A 14 0.27 6.08 -6.44
N ARG A 15 0.13 5.45 -7.61
CA ARG A 15 -0.13 4.02 -7.69
C ARG A 15 0.95 3.31 -8.46
N PHE A 16 1.26 2.10 -8.03
CA PHE A 16 1.99 1.18 -8.86
C PHE A 16 1.03 0.44 -9.76
N SER A 17 1.45 0.18 -10.96
CA SER A 17 0.70 -0.67 -11.86
C SER A 17 1.69 -1.45 -12.68
N GLY A 18 1.29 -2.65 -13.07
CA GLY A 18 2.13 -3.50 -13.86
C GLY A 18 3.06 -4.34 -13.00
N PRO A 19 3.47 -5.48 -13.52
CA PRO A 19 4.25 -6.43 -12.74
C PRO A 19 5.66 -5.95 -12.40
N GLY A 20 6.24 -5.16 -13.24
CA GLY A 20 7.60 -4.72 -13.00
C GLY A 20 7.75 -3.80 -11.81
N GLY A 21 6.73 -2.98 -11.55
CA GLY A 21 6.79 -2.04 -10.45
C GLY A 21 6.88 -2.72 -9.10
N TYR A 22 6.00 -3.69 -8.88
CA TYR A 22 6.01 -4.41 -7.60
C TYR A 22 7.30 -5.19 -7.42
N SER A 23 7.72 -5.88 -8.46
CA SER A 23 8.92 -6.71 -8.38
C SER A 23 10.15 -5.89 -8.02
N ALA A 24 10.31 -4.75 -8.64
CA ALA A 24 11.47 -3.89 -8.38
C ALA A 24 11.48 -3.39 -6.95
N VAL A 25 10.32 -2.96 -6.45
CA VAL A 25 10.24 -2.45 -5.08
C VAL A 25 10.53 -3.55 -4.08
N MET A 26 9.98 -4.74 -4.31
CA MET A 26 10.15 -5.81 -3.34
C MET A 26 11.59 -6.33 -3.26
N LYS A 27 12.33 -6.27 -4.34
CA LYS A 27 13.69 -6.80 -4.36
C LYS A 27 14.67 -5.96 -3.56
N GLY A 28 14.65 -4.66 -3.72
CA GLY A 28 15.65 -3.80 -3.11
C GLY A 28 15.16 -3.01 -1.93
N SER A 29 14.10 -3.45 -1.31
CA SER A 29 13.38 -2.62 -0.37
C SER A 29 13.89 -2.75 1.06
N ARG A 30 13.67 -1.69 1.81
CA ARG A 30 13.65 -1.75 3.26
C ARG A 30 12.29 -2.30 3.66
N LYS A 31 12.25 -3.17 4.65
CA LYS A 31 11.03 -3.84 5.02
C LYS A 31 10.60 -3.48 6.42
N TYR A 32 9.31 -3.25 6.59
CA TYR A 32 8.71 -3.03 7.90
C TYR A 32 7.62 -4.08 8.09
N ARG A 33 7.73 -4.87 9.14
CA ARG A 33 6.82 -5.98 9.36
C ARG A 33 5.64 -5.58 10.20
N GLY A 34 4.44 -5.94 9.73
CA GLY A 34 3.23 -5.82 10.51
C GLY A 34 2.76 -7.19 10.97
N ARG A 35 1.55 -7.25 11.52
CA ARG A 35 0.99 -8.51 11.98
C ARG A 35 0.62 -9.44 10.83
N THR A 36 0.02 -8.89 9.80
CA THR A 36 -0.47 -9.69 8.67
C THR A 36 0.17 -9.30 7.35
N ALA A 37 0.98 -8.26 7.33
CA ALA A 37 1.54 -7.73 6.09
C ALA A 37 2.94 -7.21 6.29
N ILE A 38 3.66 -7.03 5.20
CA ILE A 38 4.98 -6.40 5.21
C ILE A 38 4.93 -5.21 4.25
N LEU A 39 5.46 -4.08 4.69
CA LEU A 39 5.61 -2.91 3.85
C LEU A 39 7.02 -2.87 3.29
N HIS A 40 7.12 -2.82 1.97
CA HIS A 40 8.39 -2.69 1.25
C HIS A 40 8.54 -1.26 0.77
N VAL A 41 9.70 -0.66 1.04
CA VAL A 41 9.94 0.77 0.75
C VAL A 41 11.26 0.95 0.04
N ILE A 42 11.26 1.68 -1.06
CA ILE A 42 12.51 2.18 -1.65
C ILE A 42 12.32 3.66 -1.99
N PRO A 43 13.43 4.40 -2.13
CA PRO A 43 13.32 5.78 -2.59
C PRO A 43 12.75 5.80 -4.00
N GLY A 44 11.80 6.70 -4.23
CA GLY A 44 11.16 6.81 -5.53
C GLY A 44 11.85 7.84 -6.40
N ASN A 45 11.37 7.94 -7.63
CA ASN A 45 11.91 8.88 -8.60
C ASN A 45 11.02 10.11 -8.78
N SER A 46 10.05 10.27 -7.93
CA SER A 46 9.07 11.34 -8.04
C SER A 46 8.99 12.07 -6.71
N PRO A 47 8.62 13.35 -6.71
CA PRO A 47 8.42 14.07 -5.44
C PRO A 47 7.24 13.54 -4.64
N VAL A 48 6.35 12.78 -5.27
CA VAL A 48 5.25 12.16 -4.55
C VAL A 48 5.46 10.66 -4.46
N SER A 49 5.01 10.07 -3.36
CA SER A 49 5.13 8.63 -3.16
C SER A 49 4.16 7.86 -4.04
N ARG A 50 4.54 6.65 -4.42
CA ARG A 50 3.66 5.72 -5.11
C ARG A 50 3.37 4.55 -4.20
N PHE A 51 2.17 4.01 -4.29
CA PHE A 51 1.68 3.02 -3.35
C PHE A 51 0.99 1.87 -4.09
N GLY A 52 1.29 0.66 -3.70
CA GLY A 52 0.67 -0.52 -4.27
C GLY A 52 0.44 -1.59 -3.23
N LEU A 53 -0.38 -2.56 -3.60
CA LEU A 53 -0.70 -3.68 -2.72
C LEU A 53 -0.59 -4.99 -3.48
N ALA A 54 0.01 -5.97 -2.83
CA ALA A 54 0.10 -7.31 -3.35
C ALA A 54 -0.74 -8.21 -2.46
N VAL A 55 -1.90 -8.64 -2.97
CA VAL A 55 -2.81 -9.50 -2.24
C VAL A 55 -3.04 -10.76 -3.07
N ALA A 56 -2.40 -11.85 -2.67
CA ALA A 56 -2.51 -13.10 -3.41
C ALA A 56 -3.92 -13.69 -3.26
N LYS A 57 -4.38 -14.34 -4.32
CA LYS A 57 -5.70 -14.96 -4.30
C LYS A 57 -5.85 -15.98 -3.18
N ARG A 58 -4.78 -16.70 -2.87
CA ARG A 58 -4.86 -17.72 -1.83
C ARG A 58 -5.13 -17.12 -0.45
N LEU A 59 -4.85 -15.85 -0.27
CA LEU A 59 -5.06 -15.18 1.02
C LEU A 59 -6.38 -14.45 1.08
N ALA A 60 -6.97 -14.13 -0.06
CA ALA A 60 -8.29 -13.50 -0.12
C ALA A 60 -8.92 -13.96 -1.42
N ARG A 61 -9.65 -15.06 -1.36
CA ARG A 61 -10.16 -15.72 -2.57
C ARG A 61 -11.23 -14.92 -3.30
N ARG A 62 -12.08 -14.27 -2.55
CA ARG A 62 -13.15 -13.49 -3.16
C ARG A 62 -12.61 -12.15 -3.61
N SER A 63 -12.95 -11.77 -4.84
CA SER A 63 -12.50 -10.50 -5.36
C SER A 63 -13.04 -9.32 -4.55
N VAL A 64 -14.23 -9.46 -3.99
CA VAL A 64 -14.80 -8.38 -3.18
C VAL A 64 -13.94 -8.16 -1.93
N ASP A 65 -13.40 -9.22 -1.35
CA ASP A 65 -12.55 -9.11 -0.18
C ASP A 65 -11.21 -8.47 -0.56
N ARG A 66 -10.61 -8.92 -1.67
CA ARG A 66 -9.36 -8.31 -2.12
C ARG A 66 -9.53 -6.82 -2.40
N ASN A 67 -10.64 -6.46 -3.02
CA ASN A 67 -10.89 -5.05 -3.33
C ASN A 67 -11.07 -4.23 -2.07
N ARG A 68 -11.75 -4.78 -1.07
CA ARG A 68 -11.93 -4.09 0.20
C ARG A 68 -10.61 -3.88 0.92
N ILE A 69 -9.77 -4.92 0.97
CA ILE A 69 -8.45 -4.82 1.58
C ILE A 69 -7.65 -3.71 0.92
N LYS A 70 -7.62 -3.71 -0.40
CA LYS A 70 -6.86 -2.71 -1.15
C LYS A 70 -7.41 -1.31 -0.95
N ARG A 71 -8.74 -1.17 -0.99
CA ARG A 71 -9.35 0.13 -0.87
C ARG A 71 -9.09 0.76 0.49
N LEU A 72 -9.21 -0.04 1.56
CA LEU A 72 -8.96 0.49 2.89
C LEU A 72 -7.52 0.95 3.05
N ALA A 73 -6.57 0.18 2.54
CA ALA A 73 -5.17 0.56 2.62
C ALA A 73 -4.90 1.84 1.82
N ARG A 74 -5.48 1.97 0.63
CA ARG A 74 -5.31 3.16 -0.18
C ARG A 74 -5.90 4.40 0.50
N GLU A 75 -7.01 4.23 1.23
CA GLU A 75 -7.59 5.35 1.96
C GLU A 75 -6.64 5.84 3.05
N VAL A 76 -6.01 4.93 3.77
CA VAL A 76 -5.04 5.31 4.79
C VAL A 76 -3.87 6.06 4.16
N PHE A 77 -3.33 5.51 3.07
CA PHE A 77 -2.21 6.15 2.37
C PHE A 77 -2.58 7.53 1.88
N ARG A 78 -3.76 7.67 1.29
CA ARG A 78 -4.19 8.93 0.70
C ARG A 78 -4.19 10.06 1.72
N ARG A 79 -4.45 9.73 2.97
CA ARG A 79 -4.52 10.73 4.05
C ARG A 79 -3.23 10.85 4.83
N HIS A 80 -2.21 10.06 4.49
CA HIS A 80 -0.99 10.03 5.27
C HIS A 80 0.06 10.97 4.70
N ALA A 81 0.84 11.58 5.59
CA ALA A 81 1.91 12.50 5.18
C ALA A 81 2.96 11.82 4.32
N VAL A 82 3.10 10.49 4.44
CA VAL A 82 4.11 9.74 3.69
C VAL A 82 3.95 9.90 2.18
N LYS A 83 2.75 10.23 1.72
CA LYS A 83 2.52 10.35 0.28
C LYS A 83 3.35 11.46 -0.36
N MET A 84 3.87 12.40 0.44
CA MET A 84 4.69 13.51 -0.06
C MET A 84 6.17 13.27 0.18
N LYS A 85 6.58 12.07 0.56
CA LYS A 85 7.98 11.75 0.84
C LYS A 85 8.75 11.23 -0.36
N GLY A 86 8.07 10.99 -1.48
CA GLY A 86 8.75 10.52 -2.68
C GLY A 86 9.21 9.08 -2.60
N LEU A 87 8.49 8.24 -1.89
CA LEU A 87 8.87 6.84 -1.69
C LEU A 87 8.03 5.92 -2.56
N ASP A 88 8.59 4.80 -2.96
CA ASP A 88 7.84 3.73 -3.60
C ASP A 88 7.52 2.70 -2.53
N LEU A 89 6.24 2.46 -2.31
CA LEU A 89 5.76 1.65 -1.20
C LEU A 89 4.86 0.53 -1.71
N VAL A 90 5.11 -0.69 -1.25
CA VAL A 90 4.21 -1.81 -1.56
C VAL A 90 3.93 -2.57 -0.28
N ILE A 91 2.66 -2.78 0.02
CA ILE A 91 2.25 -3.64 1.13
C ILE A 91 1.90 -5.01 0.56
N ALA A 92 2.56 -6.04 1.07
CA ALA A 92 2.30 -7.42 0.68
C ALA A 92 1.62 -8.13 1.83
N LEU A 93 0.40 -8.61 1.60
CA LEU A 93 -0.34 -9.37 2.61
C LEU A 93 0.32 -10.74 2.76
N ARG A 94 0.53 -11.17 4.01
CA ARG A 94 1.21 -12.42 4.30
C ARG A 94 0.31 -13.50 4.86
N GLN A 95 -0.82 -13.12 5.42
CA GLN A 95 -1.77 -14.07 6.02
C GLN A 95 -3.18 -13.62 5.69
N PRO A 96 -4.14 -14.57 5.71
CA PRO A 96 -5.54 -14.19 5.54
C PRO A 96 -5.97 -13.27 6.67
N LEU A 97 -6.86 -12.35 6.36
CA LEU A 97 -7.42 -11.49 7.38
C LEU A 97 -8.70 -12.10 7.91
N PRO A 98 -8.95 -12.01 9.23
CA PRO A 98 -10.15 -12.58 9.81
C PRO A 98 -11.39 -11.78 9.45
N ALA A 99 -12.56 -12.37 9.64
CA ALA A 99 -13.82 -11.66 9.48
C ALA A 99 -13.80 -10.44 10.41
N GLY A 100 -14.35 -9.33 9.92
CA GLY A 100 -14.36 -8.10 10.70
C GLY A 100 -13.02 -7.42 10.80
N PHE A 101 -12.15 -7.65 9.83
CA PHE A 101 -10.76 -7.20 9.87
C PHE A 101 -10.58 -5.69 9.69
N GLU A 102 -11.62 -4.97 9.30
CA GLU A 102 -11.45 -3.64 8.72
C GLU A 102 -10.70 -2.66 9.64
N ALA A 103 -11.14 -2.57 10.90
CA ALA A 103 -10.52 -1.61 11.81
C ALA A 103 -9.08 -1.96 12.11
N GLU A 104 -8.81 -3.25 12.32
CA GLU A 104 -7.45 -3.69 12.62
C GLU A 104 -6.53 -3.52 11.42
N TRP A 105 -7.06 -3.77 10.22
CA TRP A 105 -6.30 -3.61 9.00
C TRP A 105 -5.90 -2.15 8.79
N VAL A 106 -6.86 -1.24 8.99
CA VAL A 106 -6.58 0.19 8.86
C VAL A 106 -5.51 0.61 9.85
N ALA A 107 -5.59 0.13 11.09
CA ALA A 107 -4.59 0.47 12.10
C ALA A 107 -3.22 -0.09 11.74
N GLU A 108 -3.18 -1.31 11.22
CA GLU A 108 -1.91 -1.93 10.83
C GLU A 108 -1.25 -1.15 9.69
N VAL A 109 -2.02 -0.82 8.66
CA VAL A 109 -1.50 -0.05 7.53
C VAL A 109 -0.99 1.30 8.00
N GLY A 110 -1.76 1.98 8.83
CA GLY A 110 -1.34 3.27 9.36
C GLY A 110 -0.04 3.19 10.11
N GLY A 111 0.11 2.17 10.96
CA GLY A 111 1.34 1.98 11.71
C GLY A 111 2.54 1.71 10.82
N LEU A 112 2.36 0.91 9.78
CA LEU A 112 3.44 0.65 8.85
C LEU A 112 3.86 1.91 8.11
N LEU A 113 2.90 2.74 7.70
CA LEU A 113 3.21 3.98 7.01
C LEU A 113 3.93 4.97 7.94
N VAL A 114 3.57 4.98 9.21
CA VAL A 114 4.30 5.82 10.18
C VAL A 114 5.75 5.37 10.28
N GLN A 115 5.99 4.08 10.37
CA GLN A 115 7.36 3.56 10.43
C GLN A 115 8.15 3.96 9.20
N ALA A 116 7.55 3.85 8.02
CA ALA A 116 8.22 4.22 6.79
C ALA A 116 8.52 5.70 6.74
N CYS A 117 7.58 6.51 7.17
CA CYS A 117 7.73 7.97 7.17
C CYS A 117 8.84 8.39 8.12
N ASP A 118 8.86 7.81 9.31
CA ASP A 118 9.83 8.16 10.33
C ASP A 118 11.22 7.60 10.02
N GLY A 119 11.28 6.52 9.29
CA GLY A 119 12.54 5.87 8.97
C GLY A 119 13.31 6.53 7.84
N GLN A 120 12.76 7.58 7.26
CA GLN A 120 13.45 8.32 6.18
C GLN A 120 13.98 9.68 6.69
#